data_a637ed7da31d788c9723059aa91c5898
#
_entry.id   a637ed7da31d788c9723059aa91c5898
#
_cell.length_a   1.000
_cell.length_b   1.000
_cell.length_c   1.000
_cell.angle_alpha   90.00
_cell.angle_beta   90.00
_cell.angle_gamma   90.00
#
_symmetry.space_group_name_H-M   'P 1'
#
loop_
_entity.id
_entity.type
_entity.pdbx_description
1 polymer ?
#
loop_
_entity_poly.entity_id
_entity_poly.type
_entity_poly.pdbx_seq_one_letter_code
_entity_poly.pdbx_strand_id
1 'polypeptide(L)'
;MTNTIDKKEIEQFSLISNKWWDQKGPFAALHKMSNVRIEFVLRNAKRLINKKQTDTKPLNGLRCLDVGCGGGILSEPLKRLGAIVTGIDASDKAIVIAKDHALKSRLDITYKCTSTSDLIKVQNKNVINKFDIVVASEIIEHVKDRQKFLFDISELSRFGGLVIFTTINKSILGVALGKYLAEHVLGVVPKGTHDYKKFISPNNLASEAEKHKIILDNFTGFAPTFNIKNLLDKEFGNFKLSSNLEVNYGAAGLNLKPSDLL
;
A
#
# COMPACT_ATOMS: atom_id res chain seq x y z
N MET A 1 17.64 3.67 17.70
CA MET A 1 16.51 4.08 16.83
C MET A 1 15.67 2.86 16.58
N THR A 2 14.39 2.90 16.92
CA THR A 2 13.46 1.80 16.71
C THR A 2 13.29 1.57 15.20
N ASN A 3 13.46 0.31 14.78
CA ASN A 3 13.26 -0.09 13.39
C ASN A 3 11.76 -0.38 13.20
N THR A 4 11.13 0.18 12.15
CA THR A 4 9.72 -0.07 11.81
C THR A 4 9.47 -1.49 11.30
N ILE A 5 10.52 -2.23 10.99
CA ILE A 5 10.51 -3.55 10.37
C ILE A 5 10.26 -4.67 11.40
N ASP A 6 9.33 -5.56 11.10
CA ASP A 6 9.17 -6.85 11.78
C ASP A 6 9.88 -7.96 10.98
N LYS A 7 11.02 -8.45 11.50
CA LYS A 7 11.84 -9.46 10.79
C LYS A 7 11.09 -10.76 10.53
N LYS A 8 10.19 -11.18 11.43
CA LYS A 8 9.41 -12.41 11.26
C LYS A 8 8.44 -12.29 10.07
N GLU A 9 7.80 -11.13 9.93
CA GLU A 9 6.92 -10.86 8.79
C GLU A 9 7.70 -10.91 7.47
N ILE A 10 8.90 -10.28 7.41
CA ILE A 10 9.75 -10.33 6.21
C ILE A 10 10.11 -11.77 5.85
N GLU A 11 10.53 -12.58 6.82
CA GLU A 11 10.90 -13.98 6.59
C GLU A 11 9.72 -14.76 5.99
N GLN A 12 8.50 -14.59 6.52
CA GLN A 12 7.29 -15.25 6.03
C GLN A 12 6.97 -14.87 4.58
N PHE A 13 6.93 -13.57 4.27
CA PHE A 13 6.69 -13.10 2.90
C PHE A 13 7.80 -13.53 1.94
N SER A 14 9.04 -13.60 2.42
CA SER A 14 10.18 -14.06 1.61
C SER A 14 10.09 -15.53 1.22
N LEU A 15 9.46 -16.40 2.03
CA LEU A 15 9.27 -17.81 1.73
C LEU A 15 8.34 -18.05 0.53
N ILE A 16 7.38 -17.16 0.32
CA ILE A 16 6.37 -17.27 -0.76
C ILE A 16 6.60 -16.25 -1.89
N SER A 17 7.73 -15.55 -1.86
CA SER A 17 8.01 -14.44 -2.79
C SER A 17 7.96 -14.83 -4.27
N ASN A 18 8.33 -16.05 -4.64
CA ASN A 18 8.26 -16.54 -6.02
C ASN A 18 6.83 -16.63 -6.58
N LYS A 19 5.80 -16.50 -5.73
CA LYS A 19 4.38 -16.57 -6.10
C LYS A 19 3.70 -15.20 -6.19
N TRP A 20 4.46 -14.08 -6.12
CA TRP A 20 3.87 -12.72 -6.16
C TRP A 20 2.96 -12.51 -7.36
N TRP A 21 3.30 -13.03 -8.53
CA TRP A 21 2.55 -12.84 -9.77
C TRP A 21 1.64 -14.02 -10.14
N ASP A 22 1.54 -15.03 -9.27
CA ASP A 22 0.55 -16.09 -9.40
C ASP A 22 -0.83 -15.58 -8.96
N GLN A 23 -1.69 -15.29 -9.93
CA GLN A 23 -3.05 -14.77 -9.69
C GLN A 23 -3.98 -15.78 -9.00
N LYS A 24 -3.60 -17.05 -8.91
CA LYS A 24 -4.32 -18.11 -8.18
C LYS A 24 -3.58 -18.51 -6.89
N GLY A 25 -2.44 -17.91 -6.64
CA GLY A 25 -1.57 -18.19 -5.50
C GLY A 25 -1.92 -17.38 -4.25
N PRO A 26 -0.99 -17.33 -3.28
CA PRO A 26 -1.17 -16.66 -1.99
C PRO A 26 -1.53 -15.18 -2.11
N PHE A 27 -1.15 -14.52 -3.19
CA PHE A 27 -1.39 -13.09 -3.43
C PHE A 27 -2.60 -12.81 -4.33
N ALA A 28 -3.44 -13.82 -4.62
CA ALA A 28 -4.63 -13.67 -5.47
C ALA A 28 -5.55 -12.54 -5.03
N ALA A 29 -5.75 -12.37 -3.71
CA ALA A 29 -6.55 -11.27 -3.17
C ALA A 29 -5.98 -9.89 -3.52
N LEU A 30 -4.65 -9.72 -3.45
CA LEU A 30 -3.98 -8.47 -3.79
C LEU A 30 -4.15 -8.14 -5.29
N HIS A 31 -4.08 -9.14 -6.17
CA HIS A 31 -4.36 -8.97 -7.59
C HIS A 31 -5.81 -8.53 -7.84
N LYS A 32 -6.78 -9.20 -7.21
CA LYS A 32 -8.21 -8.87 -7.35
C LYS A 32 -8.55 -7.48 -6.80
N MET A 33 -7.83 -7.03 -5.76
CA MET A 33 -7.97 -5.70 -5.17
C MET A 33 -7.19 -4.60 -5.94
N SER A 34 -6.32 -4.95 -6.87
CA SER A 34 -5.45 -3.97 -7.54
C SER A 34 -6.26 -2.88 -8.23
N ASN A 35 -7.31 -3.25 -8.98
CA ASN A 35 -8.14 -2.29 -9.72
C ASN A 35 -8.85 -1.29 -8.79
N VAL A 36 -9.46 -1.77 -7.71
CA VAL A 36 -10.16 -0.89 -6.75
C VAL A 36 -9.20 0.02 -6.00
N ARG A 37 -7.99 -0.46 -5.70
CA ARG A 37 -6.94 0.37 -5.08
C ARG A 37 -6.47 1.47 -6.02
N ILE A 38 -6.25 1.15 -7.29
CA ILE A 38 -5.90 2.13 -8.31
C ILE A 38 -7.03 3.14 -8.52
N GLU A 39 -8.29 2.70 -8.56
CA GLU A 39 -9.43 3.61 -8.65
C GLU A 39 -9.46 4.57 -7.44
N PHE A 40 -9.20 4.08 -6.23
CA PHE A 40 -9.12 4.90 -5.03
C PHE A 40 -7.97 5.91 -5.09
N VAL A 41 -6.78 5.48 -5.54
CA VAL A 41 -5.63 6.38 -5.76
C VAL A 41 -6.01 7.48 -6.75
N LEU A 42 -6.58 7.14 -7.90
CA LEU A 42 -6.95 8.10 -8.94
C LEU A 42 -8.00 9.11 -8.48
N ARG A 43 -9.03 8.66 -7.77
CA ARG A 43 -10.07 9.56 -7.21
C ARG A 43 -9.47 10.62 -6.28
N ASN A 44 -8.50 10.23 -5.46
CA ASN A 44 -7.85 11.12 -4.53
C ASN A 44 -6.74 11.96 -5.17
N ALA A 45 -6.04 11.43 -6.17
CA ALA A 45 -5.00 12.15 -6.90
C ALA A 45 -5.53 13.36 -7.70
N LYS A 46 -6.84 13.42 -7.97
CA LYS A 46 -7.49 14.60 -8.57
C LYS A 46 -7.21 15.90 -7.81
N ARG A 47 -6.91 15.82 -6.52
CA ARG A 47 -6.52 16.97 -5.69
C ARG A 47 -5.18 17.60 -6.09
N LEU A 48 -4.30 16.80 -6.73
CA LEU A 48 -2.95 17.20 -7.15
C LEU A 48 -2.87 17.46 -8.65
N ILE A 49 -3.90 17.04 -9.41
CA ILE A 49 -3.87 17.04 -10.87
C ILE A 49 -4.28 18.40 -11.40
N ASN A 50 -3.40 19.04 -12.16
CA ASN A 50 -3.70 20.22 -12.96
C ASN A 50 -4.35 19.82 -14.29
N LYS A 51 -5.18 20.71 -14.88
CA LYS A 51 -5.93 20.53 -16.13
C LYS A 51 -5.11 20.09 -17.37
N LYS A 52 -3.78 20.00 -17.26
CA LYS A 52 -2.87 19.63 -18.37
C LYS A 52 -2.59 18.13 -18.45
N GLN A 53 -3.10 17.30 -17.55
CA GLN A 53 -2.86 15.86 -17.58
C GLN A 53 -3.91 15.19 -18.47
N THR A 54 -3.45 14.26 -19.32
CA THR A 54 -4.32 13.54 -20.25
C THR A 54 -5.08 12.43 -19.53
N ASP A 55 -6.28 12.06 -20.00
CA ASP A 55 -7.10 10.98 -19.44
C ASP A 55 -6.38 9.61 -19.46
N THR A 56 -5.45 9.41 -20.40
CA THR A 56 -4.68 8.17 -20.52
C THR A 56 -3.52 8.05 -19.55
N LYS A 57 -2.96 9.18 -19.06
CA LYS A 57 -1.85 9.23 -18.09
C LYS A 57 -2.13 10.25 -17.00
N PRO A 58 -3.13 9.99 -16.15
CA PRO A 58 -3.59 10.96 -15.15
C PRO A 58 -2.57 11.26 -14.06
N LEU A 59 -1.55 10.40 -13.88
CA LEU A 59 -0.47 10.60 -12.89
C LEU A 59 0.85 11.07 -13.52
N ASN A 60 0.79 11.54 -14.77
CA ASN A 60 2.00 11.94 -15.51
C ASN A 60 2.82 13.00 -14.78
N GLY A 61 4.10 12.68 -14.57
CA GLY A 61 5.05 13.58 -13.90
C GLY A 61 4.97 13.57 -12.36
N LEU A 62 3.95 12.96 -11.75
CA LEU A 62 3.86 12.85 -10.29
C LEU A 62 4.82 11.77 -9.78
N ARG A 63 5.59 12.13 -8.76
CA ARG A 63 6.49 11.21 -8.07
C ARG A 63 5.70 10.41 -7.04
N CYS A 64 5.65 9.09 -7.23
CA CYS A 64 4.92 8.18 -6.37
C CYS A 64 5.86 7.23 -5.63
N LEU A 65 5.71 7.14 -4.31
CA LEU A 65 6.36 6.15 -3.46
C LEU A 65 5.35 5.06 -3.12
N ASP A 66 5.67 3.81 -3.45
CA ASP A 66 4.94 2.61 -3.04
C ASP A 66 5.72 1.95 -1.90
N VAL A 67 5.20 2.06 -0.68
CA VAL A 67 5.83 1.57 0.56
C VAL A 67 5.31 0.18 0.89
N GLY A 68 6.24 -0.79 1.04
CA GLY A 68 5.88 -2.20 1.14
C GLY A 68 5.40 -2.73 -0.20
N CYS A 69 6.11 -2.38 -1.29
CA CYS A 69 5.66 -2.67 -2.66
C CYS A 69 5.62 -4.16 -3.01
N GLY A 70 6.22 -5.04 -2.18
CA GLY A 70 6.31 -6.47 -2.44
C GLY A 70 6.87 -6.77 -3.83
N GLY A 71 6.17 -7.62 -4.58
CA GLY A 71 6.51 -7.95 -5.97
C GLY A 71 6.10 -6.91 -7.02
N GLY A 72 5.61 -5.71 -6.61
CA GLY A 72 5.30 -4.61 -7.52
C GLY A 72 3.88 -4.59 -8.09
N ILE A 73 2.94 -5.34 -7.51
CA ILE A 73 1.55 -5.46 -8.00
C ILE A 73 0.86 -4.09 -8.11
N LEU A 74 1.13 -3.16 -7.18
CA LEU A 74 0.57 -1.81 -7.22
C LEU A 74 1.47 -0.82 -7.96
N SER A 75 2.78 -0.98 -7.86
CA SER A 75 3.76 -0.10 -8.52
C SER A 75 3.59 -0.07 -10.04
N GLU A 76 3.37 -1.22 -10.68
CA GLU A 76 3.24 -1.29 -12.15
C GLU A 76 2.03 -0.55 -12.70
N PRO A 77 0.80 -0.73 -12.20
CA PRO A 77 -0.34 0.07 -12.62
C PRO A 77 -0.13 1.57 -12.43
N LEU A 78 0.48 2.00 -11.31
CA LEU A 78 0.81 3.42 -11.08
C LEU A 78 1.77 3.95 -12.16
N LYS A 79 2.78 3.17 -12.54
CA LYS A 79 3.69 3.52 -13.63
C LYS A 79 2.97 3.62 -14.98
N ARG A 80 2.08 2.67 -15.30
CA ARG A 80 1.28 2.69 -16.53
C ARG A 80 0.40 3.93 -16.64
N LEU A 81 -0.04 4.46 -15.51
CA LEU A 81 -0.80 5.71 -15.40
C LEU A 81 0.06 6.98 -15.49
N GLY A 82 1.38 6.83 -15.71
CA GLY A 82 2.31 7.92 -15.96
C GLY A 82 3.12 8.39 -14.75
N ALA A 83 2.94 7.81 -13.57
CA ALA A 83 3.72 8.20 -12.39
C ALA A 83 5.22 7.88 -12.55
N ILE A 84 6.07 8.67 -11.88
CA ILE A 84 7.47 8.36 -11.65
C ILE A 84 7.53 7.55 -10.35
N VAL A 85 7.59 6.21 -10.49
CA VAL A 85 7.39 5.30 -9.36
C VAL A 85 8.73 4.89 -8.73
N THR A 86 8.78 4.99 -7.41
CA THR A 86 9.77 4.33 -6.55
C THR A 86 9.02 3.34 -5.66
N GLY A 87 9.37 2.05 -5.75
CA GLY A 87 8.87 1.00 -4.84
C GLY A 87 9.94 0.64 -3.82
N ILE A 88 9.56 0.56 -2.56
CA ILE A 88 10.44 0.10 -1.48
C ILE A 88 9.83 -1.07 -0.72
N ASP A 89 10.67 -2.03 -0.39
CA ASP A 89 10.29 -3.17 0.46
C ASP A 89 11.50 -3.60 1.29
N ALA A 90 11.25 -4.20 2.44
CA ALA A 90 12.31 -4.71 3.31
C ALA A 90 12.79 -6.12 2.89
N SER A 91 12.03 -6.82 2.05
CA SER A 91 12.39 -8.13 1.50
C SER A 91 13.19 -7.97 0.19
N ASP A 92 14.45 -8.40 0.21
CA ASP A 92 15.31 -8.43 -0.98
C ASP A 92 14.73 -9.35 -2.07
N LYS A 93 14.16 -10.50 -1.66
CA LYS A 93 13.52 -11.45 -2.59
C LYS A 93 12.32 -10.84 -3.30
N ALA A 94 11.47 -10.08 -2.58
CA ALA A 94 10.35 -9.40 -3.19
C ALA A 94 10.83 -8.34 -4.19
N ILE A 95 11.85 -7.58 -3.85
CA ILE A 95 12.45 -6.57 -4.74
C ILE A 95 13.07 -7.19 -5.99
N VAL A 96 13.72 -8.36 -5.88
CA VAL A 96 14.23 -9.08 -7.06
C VAL A 96 13.09 -9.44 -8.00
N ILE A 97 11.99 -10.00 -7.47
CA ILE A 97 10.80 -10.35 -8.25
C ILE A 97 10.16 -9.12 -8.90
N ALA A 98 10.04 -8.01 -8.15
CA ALA A 98 9.48 -6.77 -8.67
C ALA A 98 10.30 -6.21 -9.84
N LYS A 99 11.63 -6.20 -9.72
CA LYS A 99 12.54 -5.77 -10.80
C LYS A 99 12.43 -6.65 -12.04
N ASP A 100 12.45 -7.98 -11.87
CA ASP A 100 12.35 -8.93 -12.97
C ASP A 100 11.02 -8.77 -13.73
N HIS A 101 9.91 -8.65 -13.00
CA HIS A 101 8.59 -8.49 -13.63
C HIS A 101 8.45 -7.14 -14.33
N ALA A 102 8.93 -6.04 -13.73
CA ALA A 102 8.92 -4.74 -14.36
C ALA A 102 9.77 -4.70 -15.65
N LEU A 103 10.95 -5.37 -15.64
CA LEU A 103 11.79 -5.50 -16.82
C LEU A 103 11.05 -6.26 -17.95
N LYS A 104 10.46 -7.40 -17.65
CA LYS A 104 9.63 -8.17 -18.59
C LYS A 104 8.45 -7.37 -19.12
N SER A 105 7.85 -6.54 -18.26
CA SER A 105 6.76 -5.63 -18.60
C SER A 105 7.20 -4.33 -19.31
N ARG A 106 8.51 -4.13 -19.51
CA ARG A 106 9.12 -2.92 -20.08
C ARG A 106 8.73 -1.64 -19.33
N LEU A 107 8.69 -1.72 -18.00
CA LEU A 107 8.35 -0.61 -17.12
C LEU A 107 9.60 -0.11 -16.40
N ASP A 108 9.89 1.17 -16.54
CA ASP A 108 10.96 1.85 -15.82
C ASP A 108 10.47 2.26 -14.43
N ILE A 109 10.71 1.40 -13.43
CA ILE A 109 10.36 1.60 -12.02
C ILE A 109 11.62 1.44 -11.17
N THR A 110 11.84 2.38 -10.25
CA THR A 110 12.95 2.29 -9.31
C THR A 110 12.55 1.45 -8.09
N TYR A 111 13.09 0.22 -7.96
CA TYR A 111 12.88 -0.62 -6.79
C TYR A 111 14.10 -0.66 -5.88
N LYS A 112 13.88 -0.49 -4.55
CA LYS A 112 14.95 -0.49 -3.53
C LYS A 112 14.60 -1.41 -2.37
N CYS A 113 15.51 -2.28 -1.98
CA CYS A 113 15.43 -3.02 -0.72
C CYS A 113 15.86 -2.09 0.42
N THR A 114 14.89 -1.49 1.10
CA THR A 114 15.14 -0.51 2.17
C THR A 114 13.91 -0.28 3.04
N SER A 115 14.13 0.25 4.25
CA SER A 115 13.05 0.76 5.10
C SER A 115 12.74 2.23 4.80
N THR A 116 11.58 2.71 5.28
CA THR A 116 11.23 4.14 5.25
C THR A 116 12.28 4.99 5.96
N SER A 117 12.71 4.56 7.15
CA SER A 117 13.70 5.27 7.95
C SER A 117 15.07 5.34 7.28
N ASP A 118 15.50 4.28 6.59
CA ASP A 118 16.79 4.28 5.89
C ASP A 118 16.72 5.07 4.59
N LEU A 119 15.57 5.06 3.89
CA LEU A 119 15.35 5.91 2.74
C LEU A 119 15.49 7.41 3.12
N ILE A 120 14.91 7.83 4.25
CA ILE A 120 15.05 9.20 4.77
C ILE A 120 16.51 9.55 5.03
N LYS A 121 17.30 8.67 5.68
CA LYS A 121 18.71 8.91 5.95
C LYS A 121 19.54 9.14 4.67
N VAL A 122 19.24 8.40 3.62
CA VAL A 122 19.91 8.55 2.33
C VAL A 122 19.49 9.85 1.63
N GLN A 123 18.20 10.22 1.73
CA GLN A 123 17.67 11.44 1.15
C GLN A 123 18.18 12.71 1.86
N ASN A 124 18.31 12.69 3.19
CA ASN A 124 18.82 13.84 3.95
C ASN A 124 20.27 14.21 3.65
N LYS A 125 21.02 13.32 2.98
CA LYS A 125 22.39 13.61 2.46
C LYS A 125 22.39 14.32 1.10
N ASN A 126 21.28 14.25 0.37
CA ASN A 126 21.07 14.86 -0.94
C ASN A 126 19.74 15.59 -0.91
N VAL A 127 19.67 16.87 -1.27
CA VAL A 127 18.47 17.72 -1.29
C VAL A 127 17.19 16.91 -1.54
N ILE A 128 16.27 16.96 -0.57
CA ILE A 128 15.15 16.04 -0.43
C ILE A 128 14.20 16.12 -1.63
N ASN A 129 14.22 15.12 -2.46
CA ASN A 129 13.19 14.90 -3.47
C ASN A 129 11.97 14.20 -2.84
N LYS A 130 11.12 14.93 -2.10
CA LYS A 130 9.90 14.39 -1.51
C LYS A 130 8.90 13.94 -2.59
N PHE A 131 8.02 13.01 -2.21
CA PHE A 131 7.04 12.42 -3.13
C PHE A 131 5.73 13.21 -3.15
N ASP A 132 5.10 13.30 -4.33
CA ASP A 132 3.78 13.90 -4.51
C ASP A 132 2.68 12.99 -3.96
N ILE A 133 2.88 11.67 -4.13
CA ILE A 133 1.97 10.63 -3.66
C ILE A 133 2.79 9.59 -2.90
N VAL A 134 2.36 9.27 -1.69
CA VAL A 134 2.89 8.14 -0.91
C VAL A 134 1.76 7.16 -0.67
N VAL A 135 1.93 5.93 -1.15
CA VAL A 135 0.98 4.84 -0.95
C VAL A 135 1.60 3.80 -0.03
N ALA A 136 0.89 3.43 1.02
CA ALA A 136 1.22 2.36 1.94
C ALA A 136 0.04 1.37 1.97
N SER A 137 0.10 0.37 1.08
CA SER A 137 -1.01 -0.55 0.82
C SER A 137 -0.78 -1.89 1.49
N GLU A 138 -1.67 -2.30 2.40
CA GLU A 138 -1.60 -3.56 3.14
C GLU A 138 -0.24 -3.75 3.83
N ILE A 139 0.27 -2.70 4.48
CA ILE A 139 1.56 -2.71 5.15
C ILE A 139 1.50 -2.22 6.60
N ILE A 140 0.56 -1.32 6.94
CA ILE A 140 0.53 -0.68 8.26
C ILE A 140 0.27 -1.67 9.40
N GLU A 141 -0.42 -2.77 9.14
CA GLU A 141 -0.65 -3.88 10.07
C GLU A 141 0.59 -4.77 10.29
N HIS A 142 1.60 -4.66 9.41
CA HIS A 142 2.83 -5.44 9.47
C HIS A 142 4.01 -4.70 10.09
N VAL A 143 3.85 -3.41 10.39
CA VAL A 143 4.92 -2.62 10.99
C VAL A 143 4.98 -2.80 12.51
N LYS A 144 6.21 -2.83 13.06
CA LYS A 144 6.46 -2.97 14.48
C LYS A 144 6.16 -1.70 15.28
N ASP A 145 6.52 -0.54 14.72
CA ASP A 145 6.32 0.78 15.33
C ASP A 145 5.54 1.67 14.36
N ARG A 146 4.21 1.73 14.56
CA ARG A 146 3.29 2.48 13.70
C ARG A 146 3.46 3.98 13.80
N GLN A 147 3.80 4.50 15.00
CA GLN A 147 4.04 5.93 15.18
C GLN A 147 5.28 6.38 14.40
N LYS A 148 6.37 5.61 14.49
CA LYS A 148 7.57 5.87 13.70
C LYS A 148 7.32 5.74 12.21
N PHE A 149 6.51 4.77 11.78
CA PHE A 149 6.14 4.57 10.39
C PHE A 149 5.35 5.77 9.84
N LEU A 150 4.34 6.26 10.57
CA LEU A 150 3.56 7.43 10.18
C LEU A 150 4.42 8.70 10.14
N PHE A 151 5.34 8.86 11.09
CA PHE A 151 6.34 9.92 11.03
C PHE A 151 7.19 9.82 9.75
N ASP A 152 7.70 8.64 9.41
CA ASP A 152 8.51 8.44 8.22
C ASP A 152 7.71 8.75 6.93
N ILE A 153 6.44 8.35 6.85
CA ILE A 153 5.55 8.66 5.73
C ILE A 153 5.40 10.18 5.59
N SER A 154 5.23 10.92 6.70
CA SER A 154 5.13 12.39 6.66
C SER A 154 6.42 13.05 6.16
N GLU A 155 7.59 12.50 6.54
CA GLU A 155 8.89 13.01 6.05
C GLU A 155 9.11 12.78 4.56
N LEU A 156 8.68 11.61 4.05
CA LEU A 156 8.83 11.23 2.64
C LEU A 156 7.85 11.93 1.72
N SER A 157 6.68 12.32 2.22
CA SER A 157 5.68 13.07 1.46
C SER A 157 6.01 14.57 1.47
N ARG A 158 5.84 15.25 0.33
CA ARG A 158 5.95 16.73 0.32
C ARG A 158 4.80 17.40 1.08
N PHE A 159 4.95 18.67 1.41
CA PHE A 159 3.83 19.49 1.89
C PHE A 159 2.70 19.52 0.85
N GLY A 160 1.47 19.29 1.27
CA GLY A 160 0.32 19.14 0.38
C GLY A 160 0.38 17.87 -0.49
N GLY A 161 1.32 16.95 -0.24
CA GLY A 161 1.40 15.66 -0.91
C GLY A 161 0.28 14.72 -0.44
N LEU A 162 -0.18 13.87 -1.35
CA LEU A 162 -1.21 12.89 -1.08
C LEU A 162 -0.62 11.67 -0.35
N VAL A 163 -1.22 11.30 0.76
CA VAL A 163 -0.90 10.09 1.50
C VAL A 163 -2.09 9.15 1.45
N ILE A 164 -1.84 7.89 1.10
CA ILE A 164 -2.87 6.86 0.95
C ILE A 164 -2.45 5.63 1.75
N PHE A 165 -3.36 5.15 2.58
CA PHE A 165 -3.28 3.85 3.25
C PHE A 165 -4.38 2.95 2.74
N THR A 166 -4.10 1.64 2.60
CA THR A 166 -5.14 0.60 2.53
C THR A 166 -4.81 -0.48 3.55
N THR A 167 -5.82 -0.97 4.25
CA THR A 167 -5.62 -1.95 5.33
C THR A 167 -6.92 -2.64 5.73
N ILE A 168 -6.81 -3.68 6.54
CA ILE A 168 -7.94 -4.40 7.13
C ILE A 168 -8.44 -3.63 8.36
N ASN A 169 -9.76 -3.45 8.44
CA ASN A 169 -10.38 -2.82 9.61
C ASN A 169 -10.33 -3.74 10.83
N LYS A 170 -10.09 -3.15 12.01
CA LYS A 170 -10.24 -3.81 13.31
C LYS A 170 -11.71 -3.92 13.71
N SER A 171 -12.50 -4.60 12.88
CA SER A 171 -13.89 -4.94 13.12
C SER A 171 -14.08 -6.44 13.27
N ILE A 172 -15.22 -6.90 13.76
CA ILE A 172 -15.53 -8.34 13.86
C ILE A 172 -15.47 -9.00 12.48
N LEU A 173 -16.05 -8.36 11.45
CA LEU A 173 -16.05 -8.85 10.07
C LEU A 173 -14.65 -8.79 9.44
N GLY A 174 -13.87 -7.71 9.69
CA GLY A 174 -12.50 -7.59 9.23
C GLY A 174 -11.61 -8.68 9.82
N VAL A 175 -11.74 -8.95 11.12
CA VAL A 175 -11.01 -10.04 11.78
C VAL A 175 -11.43 -11.41 11.24
N ALA A 176 -12.73 -11.66 11.06
CA ALA A 176 -13.24 -12.93 10.55
C ALA A 176 -12.78 -13.19 9.11
N LEU A 177 -12.84 -12.16 8.23
CA LEU A 177 -12.40 -12.28 6.85
C LEU A 177 -10.87 -12.33 6.73
N GLY A 178 -10.15 -11.56 7.53
CA GLY A 178 -8.69 -11.62 7.60
C GLY A 178 -8.21 -13.01 8.02
N LYS A 179 -8.87 -13.63 9.01
CA LYS A 179 -8.60 -15.01 9.42
C LYS A 179 -8.95 -16.00 8.31
N TYR A 180 -10.09 -15.85 7.65
CA TYR A 180 -10.50 -16.69 6.54
C TYR A 180 -9.55 -16.59 5.35
N LEU A 181 -9.12 -15.39 5.00
CA LEU A 181 -8.13 -15.14 3.94
C LEU A 181 -6.78 -15.79 4.27
N ALA A 182 -6.32 -15.66 5.52
CA ALA A 182 -5.08 -16.28 5.97
C ALA A 182 -5.15 -17.81 5.93
N GLU A 183 -6.27 -18.40 6.32
CA GLU A 183 -6.41 -19.87 6.42
C GLU A 183 -6.70 -20.54 5.07
N HIS A 184 -7.43 -19.88 4.15
CA HIS A 184 -7.93 -20.49 2.92
C HIS A 184 -7.24 -20.02 1.65
N VAL A 185 -6.76 -18.78 1.62
CA VAL A 185 -6.08 -18.22 0.44
C VAL A 185 -4.57 -18.41 0.55
N LEU A 186 -4.04 -18.27 1.74
CA LEU A 186 -2.59 -18.39 1.96
C LEU A 186 -2.15 -19.81 2.27
N GLY A 187 -3.00 -20.80 2.48
CA GLY A 187 -2.70 -22.23 2.71
C GLY A 187 -1.27 -22.67 3.10
N VAL A 188 -0.34 -21.74 2.96
CA VAL A 188 1.11 -21.84 3.22
C VAL A 188 1.52 -21.04 4.47
N VAL A 189 0.64 -20.18 4.99
CA VAL A 189 0.96 -19.35 6.16
C VAL A 189 0.55 -20.09 7.41
N PRO A 190 1.48 -20.34 8.35
CA PRO A 190 1.17 -21.02 9.61
C PRO A 190 -0.01 -20.36 10.33
N LYS A 191 -0.89 -21.19 10.94
CA LYS A 191 -2.00 -20.70 11.77
C LYS A 191 -1.47 -19.68 12.79
N GLY A 192 -2.06 -18.48 12.82
CA GLY A 192 -1.67 -17.42 13.75
C GLY A 192 -0.83 -16.27 13.19
N THR A 193 -0.60 -16.22 11.88
CA THR A 193 0.25 -15.20 11.23
C THR A 193 -0.38 -13.81 11.20
N HIS A 194 -1.70 -13.69 11.27
CA HIS A 194 -2.36 -12.39 11.36
C HIS A 194 -2.74 -12.11 12.81
N ASP A 195 -1.90 -11.35 13.49
CA ASP A 195 -2.24 -10.80 14.79
C ASP A 195 -3.28 -9.67 14.59
N TYR A 196 -4.57 -10.02 14.76
CA TYR A 196 -5.68 -9.07 14.69
C TYR A 196 -5.53 -7.87 15.63
N LYS A 197 -4.63 -7.94 16.62
CA LYS A 197 -4.26 -6.81 17.47
C LYS A 197 -3.56 -5.71 16.68
N LYS A 198 -2.95 -6.05 15.56
CA LYS A 198 -2.26 -5.10 14.68
C LYS A 198 -3.22 -4.38 13.71
N PHE A 199 -4.45 -4.88 13.52
CA PHE A 199 -5.46 -4.20 12.70
C PHE A 199 -5.85 -2.86 13.31
N ILE A 200 -6.16 -1.88 12.46
CA ILE A 200 -6.46 -0.52 12.87
C ILE A 200 -7.82 -0.07 12.34
N SER A 201 -8.61 0.58 13.20
CA SER A 201 -9.87 1.20 12.78
C SER A 201 -9.62 2.53 12.06
N PRO A 202 -10.55 2.97 11.17
CA PRO A 202 -10.42 4.26 10.48
C PRO A 202 -10.19 5.44 11.43
N ASN A 203 -10.93 5.53 12.53
CA ASN A 203 -10.80 6.60 13.51
C ASN A 203 -9.42 6.61 14.20
N ASN A 204 -8.92 5.42 14.56
CA ASN A 204 -7.60 5.31 15.17
C ASN A 204 -6.49 5.67 14.18
N LEU A 205 -6.62 5.24 12.92
CA LEU A 205 -5.66 5.61 11.88
C LEU A 205 -5.65 7.13 11.65
N ALA A 206 -6.84 7.77 11.57
CA ALA A 206 -6.94 9.21 11.45
C ALA A 206 -6.26 9.94 12.61
N SER A 207 -6.59 9.56 13.85
CA SER A 207 -6.01 10.18 15.06
C SER A 207 -4.49 9.95 15.17
N GLU A 208 -3.99 8.77 14.80
CA GLU A 208 -2.56 8.49 14.81
C GLU A 208 -1.82 9.27 13.72
N ALA A 209 -2.37 9.35 12.52
CA ALA A 209 -1.79 10.07 11.39
C ALA A 209 -1.74 11.59 11.63
N GLU A 210 -2.79 12.15 12.26
CA GLU A 210 -2.87 13.58 12.58
C GLU A 210 -1.72 14.05 13.49
N LYS A 211 -1.24 13.21 14.41
CA LYS A 211 -0.08 13.51 15.26
C LYS A 211 1.18 13.81 14.43
N HIS A 212 1.24 13.28 13.21
CA HIS A 212 2.33 13.48 12.26
C HIS A 212 1.95 14.43 11.11
N LYS A 213 0.87 15.23 11.29
CA LYS A 213 0.39 16.22 10.31
C LYS A 213 -0.12 15.62 9.00
N ILE A 214 -0.48 14.34 9.00
CA ILE A 214 -1.19 13.70 7.90
C ILE A 214 -2.68 13.77 8.23
N ILE A 215 -3.43 14.59 7.49
CA ILE A 215 -4.87 14.77 7.71
C ILE A 215 -5.63 13.88 6.73
N LEU A 216 -6.13 12.75 7.25
CA LEU A 216 -6.93 11.80 6.48
C LEU A 216 -8.40 12.24 6.51
N ASP A 217 -8.94 12.56 5.35
CA ASP A 217 -10.28 13.14 5.17
C ASP A 217 -11.19 12.33 4.23
N ASN A 218 -10.66 11.29 3.59
CA ASN A 218 -11.42 10.39 2.74
C ASN A 218 -11.21 8.94 3.17
N PHE A 219 -12.30 8.31 3.62
CA PHE A 219 -12.34 6.89 3.96
C PHE A 219 -13.33 6.18 3.05
N THR A 220 -12.87 5.12 2.40
CA THR A 220 -13.69 4.36 1.44
C THR A 220 -13.45 2.86 1.63
N GLY A 221 -14.51 2.09 1.76
CA GLY A 221 -14.43 0.64 1.89
C GLY A 221 -14.14 -0.03 0.56
N PHE A 222 -13.51 -1.20 0.63
CA PHE A 222 -13.31 -2.10 -0.50
C PHE A 222 -14.16 -3.34 -0.27
N ALA A 223 -15.30 -3.40 -0.94
CA ALA A 223 -16.27 -4.48 -0.79
C ALA A 223 -16.13 -5.50 -1.93
N PRO A 224 -16.12 -6.81 -1.62
CA PRO A 224 -16.15 -7.82 -2.66
C PRO A 224 -17.46 -7.74 -3.45
N THR A 225 -17.39 -7.95 -4.75
CA THR A 225 -18.57 -8.13 -5.59
C THR A 225 -18.93 -9.61 -5.58
N PHE A 226 -20.13 -9.93 -5.07
CA PHE A 226 -20.63 -11.29 -5.12
C PHE A 226 -21.29 -11.56 -6.46
N ASN A 227 -20.83 -12.64 -7.11
CA ASN A 227 -21.48 -13.23 -8.27
C ASN A 227 -21.78 -14.69 -7.93
N ILE A 228 -22.96 -15.21 -8.30
CA ILE A 228 -23.38 -16.58 -8.05
C ILE A 228 -22.33 -17.58 -8.56
N LYS A 229 -21.70 -17.29 -9.72
CA LYS A 229 -20.63 -18.12 -10.27
C LYS A 229 -19.41 -18.18 -9.33
N ASN A 230 -18.99 -17.05 -8.79
CA ASN A 230 -17.84 -17.00 -7.85
C ASN A 230 -18.14 -17.75 -6.55
N LEU A 231 -19.40 -17.77 -6.11
CA LEU A 231 -19.82 -18.49 -4.91
C LEU A 231 -19.73 -20.01 -5.13
N LEU A 232 -20.11 -20.50 -6.33
CA LEU A 232 -20.02 -21.91 -6.72
C LEU A 232 -18.56 -22.36 -6.87
N ASP A 233 -17.72 -21.50 -7.46
CA ASP A 233 -16.31 -21.81 -7.72
C ASP A 233 -15.42 -21.56 -6.48
N LYS A 234 -15.97 -21.14 -5.34
CA LYS A 234 -15.24 -20.70 -4.13
C LYS A 234 -14.15 -19.67 -4.41
N GLU A 235 -14.35 -18.87 -5.44
CA GLU A 235 -13.42 -17.80 -5.81
C GLU A 235 -13.87 -16.45 -5.23
N PHE A 236 -12.91 -15.65 -4.77
CA PHE A 236 -13.20 -14.23 -4.48
C PHE A 236 -13.57 -13.50 -5.76
N GLY A 237 -14.71 -12.81 -5.73
CA GLY A 237 -15.08 -11.86 -6.79
C GLY A 237 -14.11 -10.67 -6.87
N ASN A 238 -14.35 -9.81 -7.84
CA ASN A 238 -13.69 -8.51 -7.91
C ASN A 238 -14.14 -7.64 -6.73
N PHE A 239 -13.41 -6.57 -6.47
CA PHE A 239 -13.75 -5.58 -5.44
C PHE A 239 -14.28 -4.30 -6.08
N LYS A 240 -15.10 -3.56 -5.33
CA LYS A 240 -15.60 -2.23 -5.68
C LYS A 240 -15.47 -1.27 -4.51
N LEU A 241 -15.42 0.03 -4.80
CA LEU A 241 -15.50 1.06 -3.77
C LEU A 241 -16.87 1.05 -3.11
N SER A 242 -16.91 1.25 -1.81
CA SER A 242 -18.10 1.15 -0.97
C SER A 242 -18.04 2.17 0.16
N SER A 243 -19.20 2.58 0.68
CA SER A 243 -19.28 3.33 1.94
C SER A 243 -19.11 2.45 3.18
N ASN A 244 -19.21 1.12 3.03
CA ASN A 244 -18.99 0.18 4.14
C ASN A 244 -17.51 -0.05 4.38
N LEU A 245 -17.03 0.36 5.56
CA LEU A 245 -15.63 0.27 5.98
C LEU A 245 -15.31 -0.99 6.80
N GLU A 246 -16.27 -1.88 7.00
CA GLU A 246 -16.15 -2.95 8.03
C GLU A 246 -15.07 -3.99 7.75
N VAL A 247 -14.66 -4.20 6.52
CA VAL A 247 -13.66 -5.23 6.17
C VAL A 247 -12.32 -4.61 5.83
N ASN A 248 -12.19 -4.17 4.59
CA ASN A 248 -11.01 -3.45 4.10
C ASN A 248 -11.40 -2.02 3.77
N TYR A 249 -10.50 -1.10 4.01
CA TYR A 249 -10.71 0.30 3.66
C TYR A 249 -9.44 0.95 3.12
N GLY A 250 -9.65 1.96 2.30
CA GLY A 250 -8.67 2.97 1.94
C GLY A 250 -8.89 4.23 2.75
N ALA A 251 -7.81 4.85 3.20
CA ALA A 251 -7.78 6.16 3.83
C ALA A 251 -6.85 7.06 3.03
N ALA A 252 -7.32 8.25 2.66
CA ALA A 252 -6.54 9.21 1.90
C ALA A 252 -6.62 10.59 2.52
N GLY A 253 -5.55 11.36 2.39
CA GLY A 253 -5.48 12.72 2.88
C GLY A 253 -4.20 13.42 2.48
N LEU A 254 -3.96 14.58 3.04
CA LEU A 254 -2.80 15.41 2.68
C LEU A 254 -1.81 15.49 3.84
N ASN A 255 -0.53 15.50 3.50
CA ASN A 255 0.53 15.85 4.42
C ASN A 255 0.59 17.37 4.58
N LEU A 256 0.25 17.88 5.77
CA LEU A 256 0.30 19.28 6.13
C LEU A 256 1.51 19.62 7.02
N LYS A 257 2.50 18.73 7.10
CA LYS A 257 3.76 19.04 7.76
C LYS A 257 4.51 20.09 6.94
N PRO A 258 4.80 21.28 7.49
CA PRO A 258 5.63 22.26 6.81
C PRO A 258 6.94 21.58 6.39
N SER A 259 7.36 21.78 5.15
CA SER A 259 8.73 21.45 4.76
C SER A 259 9.63 22.37 5.55
N ASP A 260 10.62 21.81 6.25
CA ASP A 260 11.73 22.60 6.77
C ASP A 260 12.45 23.23 5.55
N LEU A 261 11.92 24.35 5.11
CA LEU A 261 12.61 25.28 4.21
C LEU A 261 13.62 26.00 5.10
N LEU A 262 14.78 25.43 5.21
CA LEU A 262 16.02 26.14 5.57
C LEU A 262 16.89 26.26 4.35
#